data_185ace065caf2679619d7a886f07e94c
#
_entry.id   185ace065caf2679619d7a886f07e94c
#
_cell.length_a   1.000
_cell.length_b   1.000
_cell.length_c   1.000
_cell.angle_alpha   90.00
_cell.angle_beta   90.00
_cell.angle_gamma   90.00
#
_symmetry.space_group_name_H-M   'P 1'
#
loop_
_entity.id
_entity.type
_entity.pdbx_description
1 polymer ?
#
loop_
_entity_poly.entity_id
_entity_poly.type
_entity_poly.pdbx_seq_one_letter_code
_entity_poly.pdbx_strand_id
1 'polypeptide(L)'
;LYLPKEAQYEYLLNLPEDISVAGLKDKDDNDMKSLGEVVNNAMSLIEEQSEQLTGVLPNSYTDFSDEILSELLRIFNNSALDEVGGDVIGRIYEYFLNKFAKNIASDDGVFFTPKSLVKMIVNIIEPERGILLDPACGSGGMFIQSGDFVNAMGMNANSAMTFYGQEKVEYNAQLCLMNMAVHGLTGVIKSGDEANSFYHDAHNLEGKCNYVMANPPFNVDKVKAETAANAGRLPFGMPKENKNKEIGNANYLWISYFYAYLNETGRAGFVMASSATDSQGSDKDIREKLVKTGHVDVMISVGNNFFYTKSLPCSLWFFDKGKKEELKDKVLFIDARNYYTVVDRTLNEWTEWQLKNLNAIVWLYRGEKDKYTALLQEYRKVLGQAIPFEEALHLLKSEL
;
A
#
# COMPACT_ATOMS: atom_id res chain seq x y z
N LEU A 1 -6.46 -19.35 -10.87
CA LEU A 1 -5.35 -19.88 -11.66
C LEU A 1 -5.42 -21.40 -11.66
N TYR A 2 -5.45 -22.02 -12.84
CA TYR A 2 -5.24 -23.46 -12.97
C TYR A 2 -3.74 -23.67 -13.14
N LEU A 3 -3.11 -24.34 -12.16
CA LEU A 3 -1.68 -24.62 -12.22
C LEU A 3 -1.43 -25.96 -12.94
N PRO A 4 -0.59 -25.97 -13.99
CA PRO A 4 -0.08 -27.21 -14.56
C PRO A 4 0.54 -28.10 -13.49
N LYS A 5 0.54 -29.43 -13.71
CA LYS A 5 1.06 -30.39 -12.72
C LYS A 5 2.51 -30.07 -12.32
N GLU A 6 3.33 -29.68 -13.28
CA GLU A 6 4.75 -29.38 -13.12
C GLU A 6 5.01 -28.08 -12.32
N ALA A 7 3.98 -27.23 -12.17
CA ALA A 7 4.02 -26.01 -11.36
C ALA A 7 3.36 -26.18 -9.97
N GLN A 8 2.85 -27.36 -9.66
CA GLN A 8 2.24 -27.65 -8.36
C GLN A 8 3.31 -27.99 -7.33
N TYR A 9 3.14 -27.46 -6.11
CA TYR A 9 4.11 -27.65 -5.04
C TYR A 9 4.33 -29.12 -4.68
N GLU A 10 3.26 -29.91 -4.66
CA GLU A 10 3.31 -31.37 -4.43
C GLU A 10 4.17 -32.09 -5.47
N TYR A 11 4.13 -31.66 -6.73
CA TYR A 11 4.98 -32.21 -7.78
C TYR A 11 6.46 -31.99 -7.47
N LEU A 12 6.83 -30.75 -7.08
CA LEU A 12 8.21 -30.39 -6.74
C LEU A 12 8.72 -31.17 -5.52
N LEU A 13 7.88 -31.45 -4.54
CA LEU A 13 8.23 -32.24 -3.36
C LEU A 13 8.48 -33.72 -3.63
N ASN A 14 7.85 -34.26 -4.65
CA ASN A 14 7.92 -35.68 -4.99
C ASN A 14 8.90 -36.01 -6.14
N LEU A 15 9.77 -35.04 -6.47
CA LEU A 15 10.82 -35.24 -7.47
C LEU A 15 11.88 -36.26 -6.99
N PRO A 16 12.53 -37.01 -7.90
CA PRO A 16 13.66 -37.88 -7.57
C PRO A 16 14.84 -37.05 -7.05
N GLU A 17 15.69 -37.64 -6.21
CA GLU A 17 16.86 -36.98 -5.64
C GLU A 17 17.88 -36.51 -6.73
N ASP A 18 18.04 -37.32 -7.80
CA ASP A 18 18.89 -36.98 -8.93
C ASP A 18 18.03 -36.57 -10.13
N ILE A 19 17.91 -35.26 -10.32
CA ILE A 19 17.18 -34.65 -11.43
C ILE A 19 17.83 -34.95 -12.77
N SER A 20 19.15 -35.05 -12.82
CA SER A 20 19.90 -35.22 -14.07
C SER A 20 19.58 -36.52 -14.83
N VAL A 21 19.12 -37.57 -14.10
CA VAL A 21 18.78 -38.87 -14.67
C VAL A 21 17.27 -39.08 -14.76
N ALA A 22 16.47 -38.15 -14.28
CA ALA A 22 15.01 -38.27 -14.24
C ALA A 22 14.35 -38.06 -15.61
N GLY A 23 15.07 -37.58 -16.60
CA GLY A 23 14.56 -37.34 -17.96
C GLY A 23 13.45 -36.28 -18.01
N LEU A 24 13.47 -35.30 -17.08
CA LEU A 24 12.51 -34.22 -17.03
C LEU A 24 12.80 -33.17 -18.12
N LYS A 25 11.74 -32.67 -18.70
CA LYS A 25 11.79 -31.64 -19.75
C LYS A 25 11.13 -30.36 -19.31
N ASP A 26 11.69 -29.22 -19.74
CA ASP A 26 11.04 -27.94 -19.58
C ASP A 26 9.90 -27.76 -20.60
N LYS A 27 9.23 -26.62 -20.55
CA LYS A 27 8.14 -26.25 -21.48
C LYS A 27 8.55 -26.19 -22.96
N ASP A 28 9.86 -26.01 -23.24
CA ASP A 28 10.44 -25.88 -24.57
C ASP A 28 11.13 -27.21 -25.04
N ASP A 29 10.84 -28.33 -24.33
CA ASP A 29 11.37 -29.67 -24.58
C ASP A 29 12.89 -29.85 -24.36
N ASN A 30 13.51 -28.96 -23.57
CA ASN A 30 14.90 -29.09 -23.16
C ASN A 30 15.04 -29.98 -21.92
N ASP A 31 16.14 -30.74 -21.81
CA ASP A 31 16.43 -31.55 -20.64
C ASP A 31 16.78 -30.69 -19.43
N MET A 32 16.10 -30.88 -18.32
CA MET A 32 16.40 -30.28 -17.03
C MET A 32 17.32 -31.18 -16.22
N LYS A 33 18.39 -30.62 -15.63
CA LYS A 33 19.45 -31.35 -14.94
C LYS A 33 19.59 -31.00 -13.47
N SER A 34 18.90 -29.97 -12.99
CA SER A 34 18.96 -29.50 -11.61
C SER A 34 17.56 -29.15 -11.09
N LEU A 35 17.40 -29.18 -9.78
CA LEU A 35 16.16 -28.75 -9.13
C LEU A 35 15.89 -27.26 -9.40
N GLY A 36 16.93 -26.44 -9.50
CA GLY A 36 16.83 -25.03 -9.87
C GLY A 36 16.18 -24.82 -11.24
N GLU A 37 16.53 -25.64 -12.25
CA GLU A 37 15.90 -25.60 -13.57
C GLU A 37 14.42 -26.00 -13.51
N VAL A 38 14.09 -27.02 -12.70
CA VAL A 38 12.69 -27.44 -12.52
C VAL A 38 11.86 -26.34 -11.85
N VAL A 39 12.40 -25.67 -10.84
CA VAL A 39 11.72 -24.53 -10.18
C VAL A 39 11.57 -23.36 -11.14
N ASN A 40 12.59 -23.02 -11.92
CA ASN A 40 12.50 -21.98 -12.96
C ASN A 40 11.40 -22.30 -13.99
N ASN A 41 11.32 -23.54 -14.43
CA ASN A 41 10.26 -24.00 -15.34
C ASN A 41 8.87 -23.87 -14.68
N ALA A 42 8.73 -24.23 -13.42
CA ALA A 42 7.49 -24.06 -12.67
C ALA A 42 7.05 -22.60 -12.60
N MET A 43 7.98 -21.67 -12.34
CA MET A 43 7.70 -20.23 -12.35
C MET A 43 7.24 -19.76 -13.73
N SER A 44 7.92 -20.19 -14.80
CA SER A 44 7.51 -19.86 -16.18
C SER A 44 6.12 -20.38 -16.52
N LEU A 45 5.77 -21.58 -16.09
CA LEU A 45 4.44 -22.15 -16.29
C LEU A 45 3.34 -21.39 -15.52
N ILE A 46 3.66 -20.85 -14.33
CA ILE A 46 2.74 -19.99 -13.56
C ILE A 46 2.51 -18.67 -14.31
N GLU A 47 3.57 -18.06 -14.82
CA GLU A 47 3.48 -16.81 -15.60
C GLU A 47 2.60 -16.94 -16.84
N GLU A 48 2.66 -18.08 -17.53
CA GLU A 48 1.80 -18.38 -18.70
C GLU A 48 0.31 -18.43 -18.36
N GLN A 49 -0.04 -18.69 -17.10
CA GLN A 49 -1.43 -18.72 -16.64
C GLN A 49 -1.95 -17.35 -16.22
N SER A 50 -1.09 -16.32 -16.18
CA SER A 50 -1.46 -14.99 -15.69
C SER A 50 -0.69 -13.88 -16.43
N GLU A 51 -1.39 -13.12 -17.27
CA GLU A 51 -0.81 -11.98 -17.96
C GLU A 51 -0.17 -10.98 -16.98
N GLN A 52 -0.76 -10.81 -15.79
CA GLN A 52 -0.24 -9.93 -14.74
C GLN A 52 1.13 -10.37 -14.21
N LEU A 53 1.45 -11.67 -14.25
CA LEU A 53 2.69 -12.22 -13.73
C LEU A 53 3.78 -12.42 -14.80
N THR A 54 3.51 -12.14 -16.06
CA THR A 54 4.47 -12.32 -17.15
C THR A 54 5.77 -11.55 -16.90
N GLY A 55 6.90 -12.25 -16.75
CA GLY A 55 8.21 -11.67 -16.47
C GLY A 55 8.38 -11.13 -15.03
N VAL A 56 7.52 -11.55 -14.11
CA VAL A 56 7.49 -11.03 -12.74
C VAL A 56 8.15 -11.97 -11.75
N LEU A 57 7.97 -13.29 -11.94
CA LEU A 57 8.46 -14.28 -10.98
C LEU A 57 9.98 -14.47 -11.09
N PRO A 58 10.68 -14.71 -9.97
CA PRO A 58 12.11 -15.00 -10.01
C PRO A 58 12.41 -16.27 -10.83
N ASN A 59 13.48 -16.22 -11.63
CA ASN A 59 13.95 -17.32 -12.47
C ASN A 59 15.44 -17.63 -12.28
N SER A 60 16.00 -17.27 -11.13
CA SER A 60 17.42 -17.45 -10.77
C SER A 60 17.65 -18.58 -9.78
N TYR A 61 16.75 -19.57 -9.73
CA TYR A 61 16.86 -20.67 -8.78
C TYR A 61 18.03 -21.61 -9.04
N THR A 62 18.61 -21.56 -10.24
CA THR A 62 19.87 -22.25 -10.55
C THR A 62 21.10 -21.68 -9.84
N ASP A 63 20.98 -20.52 -9.19
CA ASP A 63 22.04 -19.94 -8.34
C ASP A 63 22.17 -20.68 -7.00
N PHE A 64 21.20 -21.52 -6.65
CA PHE A 64 21.20 -22.34 -5.44
C PHE A 64 21.54 -23.78 -5.75
N SER A 65 22.16 -24.48 -4.80
CA SER A 65 22.36 -25.93 -4.93
C SER A 65 21.03 -26.67 -4.73
N ASP A 66 20.93 -27.90 -5.30
CA ASP A 66 19.74 -28.75 -5.19
C ASP A 66 19.45 -29.12 -3.73
N GLU A 67 20.50 -29.28 -2.88
CA GLU A 67 20.33 -29.55 -1.44
C GLU A 67 19.61 -28.39 -0.73
N ILE A 68 20.04 -27.13 -0.98
CA ILE A 68 19.43 -25.95 -0.38
C ILE A 68 17.97 -25.80 -0.83
N LEU A 69 17.70 -25.96 -2.13
CA LEU A 69 16.35 -25.87 -2.66
C LEU A 69 15.44 -26.97 -2.12
N SER A 70 15.95 -28.20 -2.04
CA SER A 70 15.22 -29.34 -1.48
C SER A 70 14.89 -29.12 0.00
N GLU A 71 15.83 -28.56 0.78
CA GLU A 71 15.57 -28.23 2.18
C GLU A 71 14.54 -27.11 2.33
N LEU A 72 14.62 -26.04 1.52
CA LEU A 72 13.62 -24.98 1.49
C LEU A 72 12.22 -25.50 1.16
N LEU A 73 12.09 -26.33 0.13
CA LEU A 73 10.82 -26.96 -0.22
C LEU A 73 10.25 -27.79 0.95
N ARG A 74 11.08 -28.50 1.69
CA ARG A 74 10.65 -29.28 2.88
C ARG A 74 10.23 -28.37 4.05
N ILE A 75 10.95 -27.28 4.30
CA ILE A 75 10.63 -26.31 5.37
C ILE A 75 9.27 -25.67 5.11
N PHE A 76 8.97 -25.30 3.88
CA PHE A 76 7.69 -24.69 3.52
C PHE A 76 6.56 -25.70 3.32
N ASN A 77 6.84 -27.01 3.29
CA ASN A 77 5.83 -28.06 3.27
C ASN A 77 5.25 -28.27 4.67
N ASN A 78 4.26 -27.45 5.02
CA ASN A 78 3.58 -27.57 6.30
C ASN A 78 2.09 -27.88 6.04
N SER A 79 1.62 -29.03 6.51
CA SER A 79 0.22 -29.45 6.38
C SER A 79 -0.78 -28.42 6.98
N ALA A 80 -0.33 -27.57 7.89
CA ALA A 80 -1.14 -26.45 8.36
C ALA A 80 -1.43 -25.42 7.26
N LEU A 81 -0.65 -25.38 6.15
CA LEU A 81 -0.90 -24.50 5.01
C LEU A 81 -1.92 -25.06 4.02
N ASP A 82 -2.12 -26.39 3.99
CA ASP A 82 -3.05 -27.05 3.07
C ASP A 82 -4.52 -26.76 3.41
N GLU A 83 -4.80 -26.47 4.69
CA GLU A 83 -6.14 -26.19 5.20
C GLU A 83 -6.48 -24.68 5.26
N VAL A 84 -5.53 -23.81 4.89
CA VAL A 84 -5.67 -22.36 5.01
C VAL A 84 -6.08 -21.72 3.69
N GLY A 85 -7.13 -20.90 3.74
CA GLY A 85 -7.58 -20.10 2.59
C GLY A 85 -6.55 -19.06 2.13
N GLY A 86 -6.72 -18.52 0.92
CA GLY A 86 -5.82 -17.57 0.29
C GLY A 86 -5.46 -16.33 1.14
N ASP A 87 -6.34 -15.92 2.06
CA ASP A 87 -6.07 -14.82 3.03
C ASP A 87 -4.84 -15.10 3.93
N VAL A 88 -4.60 -16.35 4.30
CA VAL A 88 -3.44 -16.70 5.16
C VAL A 88 -2.14 -16.67 4.37
N ILE A 89 -2.15 -17.16 3.12
CA ILE A 89 -0.97 -17.09 2.24
C ILE A 89 -0.58 -15.62 2.00
N GLY A 90 -1.55 -14.75 1.73
CA GLY A 90 -1.31 -13.30 1.63
C GLY A 90 -0.68 -12.72 2.89
N ARG A 91 -1.16 -13.10 4.09
CA ARG A 91 -0.58 -12.65 5.37
C ARG A 91 0.84 -13.16 5.60
N ILE A 92 1.14 -14.38 5.18
CA ILE A 92 2.50 -14.94 5.23
C ILE A 92 3.41 -14.13 4.30
N TYR A 93 2.97 -13.83 3.09
CA TYR A 93 3.71 -13.00 2.15
C TYR A 93 4.00 -11.61 2.73
N GLU A 94 2.98 -10.92 3.28
CA GLU A 94 3.16 -9.62 3.96
C GLU A 94 4.15 -9.72 5.14
N TYR A 95 4.12 -10.81 5.91
CA TYR A 95 5.06 -11.02 7.01
C TYR A 95 6.50 -11.07 6.52
N PHE A 96 6.77 -11.82 5.45
CA PHE A 96 8.13 -11.87 4.87
C PHE A 96 8.54 -10.52 4.27
N LEU A 97 7.66 -9.84 3.54
CA LEU A 97 7.95 -8.49 3.05
C LEU A 97 8.37 -7.55 4.18
N ASN A 98 7.62 -7.54 5.28
CA ASN A 98 7.94 -6.72 6.46
C ASN A 98 9.26 -7.13 7.14
N LYS A 99 9.60 -8.41 7.15
CA LYS A 99 10.88 -8.90 7.68
C LYS A 99 12.05 -8.48 6.78
N PHE A 100 11.90 -8.59 5.48
CA PHE A 100 12.90 -8.12 4.51
C PHE A 100 13.07 -6.60 4.59
N ALA A 101 11.97 -5.84 4.72
CA ALA A 101 12.04 -4.39 4.89
C ALA A 101 12.90 -3.97 6.08
N LYS A 102 12.77 -4.65 7.21
CA LYS A 102 13.59 -4.37 8.41
C LYS A 102 15.09 -4.64 8.18
N ASN A 103 15.43 -5.57 7.31
CA ASN A 103 16.82 -6.02 7.09
C ASN A 103 17.50 -5.35 5.90
N ILE A 104 16.77 -4.97 4.86
CA ILE A 104 17.30 -4.46 3.58
C ILE A 104 17.18 -2.93 3.47
N ALA A 105 16.31 -2.31 4.23
CA ALA A 105 15.98 -0.88 4.07
C ALA A 105 17.11 0.10 4.40
N SER A 106 18.34 -0.38 4.64
CA SER A 106 19.50 0.50 4.79
C SER A 106 20.12 0.93 3.45
N ASP A 107 19.99 0.16 2.36
CA ASP A 107 20.81 0.38 1.19
C ASP A 107 20.11 0.73 -0.14
N ASP A 108 18.85 0.29 -0.41
CA ASP A 108 18.33 0.34 -1.78
C ASP A 108 16.96 1.02 -1.99
N GLY A 109 16.50 1.86 -1.08
CA GLY A 109 15.28 2.66 -1.32
C GLY A 109 13.97 1.85 -1.30
N VAL A 110 13.99 0.63 -0.80
CA VAL A 110 12.79 -0.20 -0.60
C VAL A 110 12.09 0.27 0.68
N PHE A 111 11.04 1.07 0.54
CA PHE A 111 10.23 1.54 1.65
C PHE A 111 8.90 0.80 1.70
N PHE A 112 8.67 0.06 2.77
CA PHE A 112 7.36 -0.52 3.03
C PHE A 112 6.54 0.41 3.91
N THR A 113 5.32 0.70 3.48
CA THR A 113 4.38 1.49 4.27
C THR A 113 3.84 0.65 5.42
N PRO A 114 3.97 1.09 6.67
CA PRO A 114 3.43 0.37 7.82
C PRO A 114 1.93 0.12 7.69
N LYS A 115 1.51 -1.10 7.99
CA LYS A 115 0.13 -1.56 7.79
C LYS A 115 -0.91 -0.69 8.51
N SER A 116 -0.60 -0.20 9.71
CA SER A 116 -1.51 0.67 10.46
C SER A 116 -1.76 2.02 9.78
N LEU A 117 -0.72 2.60 9.14
CA LEU A 117 -0.88 3.84 8.35
C LEU A 117 -1.74 3.60 7.12
N VAL A 118 -1.49 2.50 6.39
CA VAL A 118 -2.29 2.13 5.21
C VAL A 118 -3.74 1.92 5.59
N LYS A 119 -4.03 1.16 6.65
CA LYS A 119 -5.38 0.94 7.16
C LYS A 119 -6.08 2.25 7.52
N MET A 120 -5.37 3.20 8.17
CA MET A 120 -5.95 4.49 8.51
C MET A 120 -6.35 5.27 7.25
N ILE A 121 -5.49 5.27 6.22
CA ILE A 121 -5.78 5.91 4.94
C ILE A 121 -7.01 5.28 4.29
N VAL A 122 -7.04 3.97 4.16
CA VAL A 122 -8.15 3.24 3.53
C VAL A 122 -9.45 3.45 4.30
N ASN A 123 -9.42 3.39 5.64
CA ASN A 123 -10.61 3.59 6.48
C ASN A 123 -11.22 4.99 6.36
N ILE A 124 -10.40 6.03 6.14
CA ILE A 124 -10.89 7.42 5.95
C ILE A 124 -11.38 7.65 4.52
N ILE A 125 -10.68 7.07 3.54
CA ILE A 125 -11.03 7.18 2.12
C ILE A 125 -12.30 6.39 1.80
N GLU A 126 -12.48 5.22 2.43
CA GLU A 126 -13.62 4.33 2.22
C GLU A 126 -13.83 4.00 0.73
N PRO A 127 -12.88 3.31 0.07
CA PRO A 127 -13.01 2.98 -1.34
C PRO A 127 -14.14 1.96 -1.54
N GLU A 128 -15.01 2.21 -2.53
CA GLU A 128 -16.12 1.30 -2.84
C GLU A 128 -16.06 0.82 -4.28
N ARG A 129 -16.00 1.76 -5.24
CA ARG A 129 -16.02 1.47 -6.68
C ARG A 129 -15.23 2.50 -7.46
N GLY A 130 -14.60 2.05 -8.56
CA GLY A 130 -13.95 2.93 -9.53
C GLY A 130 -12.44 2.76 -9.58
N ILE A 131 -11.76 3.79 -10.04
CA ILE A 131 -10.32 3.80 -10.28
C ILE A 131 -9.59 4.22 -9.01
N LEU A 132 -8.67 3.38 -8.55
CA LEU A 132 -7.69 3.69 -7.51
C LEU A 132 -6.30 3.73 -8.12
N LEU A 133 -5.60 4.84 -7.94
CA LEU A 133 -4.21 5.04 -8.35
C LEU A 133 -3.30 5.17 -7.13
N ASP A 134 -2.19 4.44 -7.16
CA ASP A 134 -1.01 4.72 -6.33
C ASP A 134 0.18 5.02 -7.25
N PRO A 135 0.58 6.29 -7.39
CA PRO A 135 1.66 6.69 -8.29
C PRO A 135 3.07 6.50 -7.70
N ALA A 136 3.19 5.85 -6.54
CA ALA A 136 4.44 5.45 -5.90
C ALA A 136 4.20 4.14 -5.12
N CYS A 137 3.70 3.11 -5.83
CA CYS A 137 3.00 1.99 -5.21
C CYS A 137 3.89 1.03 -4.40
N GLY A 138 5.21 1.08 -4.56
CA GLY A 138 6.11 0.19 -3.84
C GLY A 138 5.69 -1.27 -3.98
N SER A 139 5.49 -1.96 -2.86
CA SER A 139 5.01 -3.36 -2.81
C SER A 139 3.48 -3.53 -2.86
N GLY A 140 2.72 -2.47 -3.13
CA GLY A 140 1.27 -2.54 -3.33
C GLY A 140 0.40 -2.57 -2.08
N GLY A 141 0.93 -2.18 -0.92
CA GLY A 141 0.18 -2.23 0.35
C GLY A 141 -1.16 -1.47 0.31
N MET A 142 -1.24 -0.34 -0.43
CA MET A 142 -2.49 0.41 -0.59
C MET A 142 -3.55 -0.41 -1.35
N PHE A 143 -3.16 -1.16 -2.38
CA PHE A 143 -4.08 -2.00 -3.15
C PHE A 143 -4.63 -3.14 -2.31
N ILE A 144 -3.75 -3.83 -1.55
CA ILE A 144 -4.15 -4.96 -0.72
C ILE A 144 -5.16 -4.52 0.33
N GLN A 145 -4.86 -3.49 1.11
CA GLN A 145 -5.77 -3.02 2.15
C GLN A 145 -7.08 -2.45 1.58
N SER A 146 -7.04 -1.84 0.39
CA SER A 146 -8.26 -1.38 -0.31
C SER A 146 -9.10 -2.55 -0.81
N GLY A 147 -8.47 -3.60 -1.34
CA GLY A 147 -9.14 -4.83 -1.75
C GLY A 147 -9.82 -5.52 -0.56
N ASP A 148 -9.10 -5.66 0.56
CA ASP A 148 -9.65 -6.22 1.80
C ASP A 148 -10.84 -5.41 2.31
N PHE A 149 -10.75 -4.08 2.27
CA PHE A 149 -11.83 -3.19 2.69
C PHE A 149 -13.09 -3.38 1.84
N VAL A 150 -12.95 -3.42 0.52
CA VAL A 150 -14.07 -3.63 -0.43
C VAL A 150 -14.67 -5.02 -0.25
N ASN A 151 -13.84 -6.06 -0.09
CA ASN A 151 -14.30 -7.44 0.14
C ASN A 151 -15.06 -7.56 1.49
N ALA A 152 -14.59 -6.86 2.53
CA ALA A 152 -15.26 -6.85 3.84
C ALA A 152 -16.65 -6.22 3.81
N MET A 153 -16.95 -5.36 2.82
CA MET A 153 -18.30 -4.83 2.56
C MET A 153 -19.20 -5.80 1.77
N GLY A 154 -18.72 -7.02 1.51
CA GLY A 154 -19.46 -8.03 0.73
C GLY A 154 -19.42 -7.82 -0.79
N MET A 155 -18.54 -6.99 -1.30
CA MET A 155 -18.30 -6.78 -2.72
C MET A 155 -17.08 -7.62 -3.19
N ASN A 156 -16.95 -7.81 -4.49
CA ASN A 156 -15.75 -8.38 -5.08
C ASN A 156 -14.83 -7.22 -5.55
N ALA A 157 -13.63 -7.12 -4.96
CA ALA A 157 -12.71 -6.04 -5.23
C ALA A 157 -12.33 -5.91 -6.70
N ASN A 158 -12.07 -7.03 -7.41
CA ASN A 158 -11.72 -7.02 -8.83
C ASN A 158 -12.86 -6.56 -9.76
N SER A 159 -14.11 -6.73 -9.31
CA SER A 159 -15.29 -6.28 -10.07
C SER A 159 -15.66 -4.83 -9.74
N ALA A 160 -15.37 -4.38 -8.53
CA ALA A 160 -15.72 -3.04 -8.06
C ALA A 160 -14.63 -2.01 -8.36
N MET A 161 -13.37 -2.40 -8.29
CA MET A 161 -12.22 -1.51 -8.39
C MET A 161 -11.35 -1.81 -9.60
N THR A 162 -10.71 -0.77 -10.13
CA THR A 162 -9.60 -0.91 -11.07
C THR A 162 -8.37 -0.29 -10.43
N PHE A 163 -7.34 -1.11 -10.20
CA PHE A 163 -6.11 -0.70 -9.55
C PHE A 163 -5.04 -0.34 -10.58
N TYR A 164 -4.48 0.87 -10.46
CA TYR A 164 -3.36 1.33 -11.25
C TYR A 164 -2.20 1.74 -10.35
N GLY A 165 -0.98 1.32 -10.70
CA GLY A 165 0.24 1.67 -9.97
C GLY A 165 1.34 2.17 -10.88
N GLN A 166 2.15 3.09 -10.35
CA GLN A 166 3.44 3.47 -10.94
C GLN A 166 4.54 3.25 -9.90
N GLU A 167 5.63 2.60 -10.31
CA GLU A 167 6.79 2.38 -9.46
C GLU A 167 8.07 2.50 -10.30
N LYS A 168 8.96 3.39 -9.87
CA LYS A 168 10.21 3.63 -10.59
C LYS A 168 11.17 2.42 -10.52
N VAL A 169 11.18 1.72 -9.39
CA VAL A 169 12.06 0.57 -9.15
C VAL A 169 11.37 -0.71 -9.60
N GLU A 170 11.88 -1.34 -10.66
CA GLU A 170 11.28 -2.55 -11.26
C GLU A 170 11.09 -3.68 -10.25
N TYR A 171 12.08 -3.91 -9.39
CA TYR A 171 11.98 -4.93 -8.33
C TYR A 171 10.78 -4.70 -7.39
N ASN A 172 10.53 -3.46 -6.99
CA ASN A 172 9.36 -3.13 -6.17
C ASN A 172 8.05 -3.40 -6.90
N ALA A 173 8.00 -3.09 -8.20
CA ALA A 173 6.83 -3.37 -9.03
C ALA A 173 6.57 -4.89 -9.17
N GLN A 174 7.62 -5.71 -9.28
CA GLN A 174 7.51 -7.17 -9.24
C GLN A 174 6.93 -7.65 -7.91
N LEU A 175 7.46 -7.13 -6.77
CA LEU A 175 6.91 -7.42 -5.45
C LEU A 175 5.44 -7.01 -5.33
N CYS A 176 5.05 -5.87 -5.91
CA CYS A 176 3.66 -5.41 -5.95
C CYS A 176 2.76 -6.41 -6.70
N LEU A 177 3.16 -6.82 -7.90
CA LEU A 177 2.39 -7.76 -8.73
C LEU A 177 2.26 -9.13 -8.07
N MET A 178 3.33 -9.65 -7.46
CA MET A 178 3.28 -10.87 -6.67
C MET A 178 2.35 -10.73 -5.45
N ASN A 179 2.44 -9.61 -4.72
CA ASN A 179 1.58 -9.33 -3.58
C ASN A 179 0.10 -9.29 -3.97
N MET A 180 -0.23 -8.60 -5.06
CA MET A 180 -1.59 -8.58 -5.60
C MET A 180 -2.07 -9.98 -5.99
N ALA A 181 -1.24 -10.76 -6.67
CA ALA A 181 -1.59 -12.11 -7.11
C ALA A 181 -1.90 -13.06 -5.93
N VAL A 182 -1.08 -13.06 -4.86
CA VAL A 182 -1.33 -13.93 -3.68
C VAL A 182 -2.57 -13.50 -2.89
N HIS A 183 -2.99 -12.25 -3.00
CA HIS A 183 -4.25 -11.75 -2.43
C HIS A 183 -5.44 -11.84 -3.41
N GLY A 184 -5.23 -12.44 -4.59
CA GLY A 184 -6.28 -12.58 -5.59
C GLY A 184 -6.74 -11.27 -6.24
N LEU A 185 -5.90 -10.23 -6.22
CA LEU A 185 -6.19 -8.93 -6.82
C LEU A 185 -5.54 -8.82 -8.20
N THR A 186 -6.21 -8.11 -9.09
CA THR A 186 -5.68 -7.74 -10.41
C THR A 186 -5.50 -6.23 -10.51
N GLY A 187 -4.43 -5.80 -11.19
CA GLY A 187 -4.15 -4.38 -11.41
C GLY A 187 -3.13 -4.18 -12.53
N VAL A 188 -2.99 -2.96 -12.96
CA VAL A 188 -2.04 -2.55 -14.01
C VAL A 188 -0.93 -1.75 -13.36
N ILE A 189 0.25 -2.34 -13.27
CA ILE A 189 1.43 -1.72 -12.66
C ILE A 189 2.46 -1.43 -13.75
N LYS A 190 2.87 -0.18 -13.87
CA LYS A 190 3.97 0.25 -14.74
C LYS A 190 5.20 0.52 -13.91
N SER A 191 6.38 0.17 -14.44
CA SER A 191 7.66 0.27 -13.74
C SER A 191 8.75 0.93 -14.58
N GLY A 192 9.87 1.24 -13.95
CA GLY A 192 11.03 1.83 -14.59
C GLY A 192 10.92 3.34 -14.83
N ASP A 193 11.79 3.87 -15.69
CA ASP A 193 11.87 5.32 -15.94
C ASP A 193 10.58 5.89 -16.55
N GLU A 194 9.88 5.14 -17.38
CA GLU A 194 8.59 5.49 -17.98
C GLU A 194 7.45 5.60 -16.92
N ALA A 195 7.65 5.00 -15.76
CA ALA A 195 6.74 5.07 -14.62
C ALA A 195 7.21 6.06 -13.53
N ASN A 196 8.26 6.85 -13.79
CA ASN A 196 8.66 7.90 -12.88
C ASN A 196 7.58 9.00 -12.82
N SER A 197 6.82 9.02 -11.75
CA SER A 197 5.66 9.90 -11.59
C SER A 197 5.99 11.40 -11.58
N PHE A 198 7.23 11.78 -11.35
CA PHE A 198 7.62 13.19 -11.52
C PHE A 198 7.52 13.64 -12.98
N TYR A 199 7.72 12.72 -13.92
CA TYR A 199 7.86 13.02 -15.34
C TYR A 199 6.78 12.40 -16.22
N HIS A 200 6.01 11.44 -15.69
CA HIS A 200 5.03 10.69 -16.49
C HIS A 200 3.71 10.45 -15.74
N ASP A 201 2.62 10.70 -16.41
CA ASP A 201 1.31 10.10 -16.12
C ASP A 201 1.19 8.83 -16.98
N ALA A 202 1.82 7.76 -16.53
CA ALA A 202 2.01 6.57 -17.34
C ALA A 202 0.70 5.86 -17.73
N HIS A 203 -0.39 6.14 -17.01
CA HIS A 203 -1.72 5.58 -17.28
C HIS A 203 -2.70 6.58 -17.91
N ASN A 204 -2.30 7.84 -18.12
CA ASN A 204 -3.15 8.93 -18.59
C ASN A 204 -4.41 9.12 -17.71
N LEU A 205 -4.22 9.20 -16.39
CA LEU A 205 -5.28 9.24 -15.40
C LEU A 205 -5.51 10.61 -14.75
N GLU A 206 -4.87 11.68 -15.21
CA GLU A 206 -5.15 13.03 -14.72
C GLU A 206 -6.66 13.34 -14.80
N GLY A 207 -7.26 13.74 -13.67
CA GLY A 207 -8.68 14.06 -13.56
C GLY A 207 -9.65 12.88 -13.61
N LYS A 208 -9.18 11.62 -13.55
CA LYS A 208 -10.03 10.44 -13.75
C LYS A 208 -10.18 9.53 -12.53
N CYS A 209 -9.32 9.69 -11.52
CA CYS A 209 -9.30 8.77 -10.38
C CYS A 209 -10.41 9.06 -9.40
N ASN A 210 -11.11 8.01 -8.96
CA ASN A 210 -12.00 8.07 -7.82
C ASN A 210 -11.21 8.14 -6.51
N TYR A 211 -10.08 7.44 -6.47
CA TYR A 211 -9.22 7.37 -5.30
C TYR A 211 -7.74 7.49 -5.69
N VAL A 212 -6.99 8.24 -4.89
CA VAL A 212 -5.53 8.31 -4.95
C VAL A 212 -5.00 8.04 -3.56
N MET A 213 -4.17 7.01 -3.40
CA MET A 213 -3.57 6.66 -2.12
C MET A 213 -2.08 6.43 -2.32
N ALA A 214 -1.24 7.00 -1.48
CA ALA A 214 0.19 6.86 -1.63
C ALA A 214 0.98 7.06 -0.34
N ASN A 215 2.16 6.45 -0.30
CA ASN A 215 3.25 6.83 0.59
C ASN A 215 4.48 7.15 -0.27
N PRO A 216 4.58 8.36 -0.84
CA PRO A 216 5.66 8.72 -1.74
C PRO A 216 6.99 8.89 -0.98
N PRO A 217 8.13 8.83 -1.66
CA PRO A 217 9.40 9.20 -1.06
C PRO A 217 9.41 10.69 -0.67
N PHE A 218 9.81 10.96 0.59
CA PHE A 218 9.82 12.32 1.14
C PHE A 218 11.10 13.06 0.76
N ASN A 219 10.98 14.38 0.62
CA ASN A 219 12.10 15.32 0.45
C ASN A 219 13.03 14.95 -0.72
N VAL A 220 12.50 14.39 -1.79
CA VAL A 220 13.30 14.12 -3.00
C VAL A 220 13.78 15.44 -3.58
N ASP A 221 15.07 15.51 -3.87
CA ASP A 221 15.73 16.67 -4.47
C ASP A 221 16.10 16.40 -5.95
N LYS A 222 16.60 17.42 -6.62
CA LYS A 222 17.12 17.35 -8.00
C LYS A 222 16.10 16.89 -9.06
N VAL A 223 14.81 17.11 -8.80
CA VAL A 223 13.78 16.86 -9.83
C VAL A 223 13.90 17.93 -10.90
N LYS A 224 14.03 17.53 -12.17
CA LYS A 224 14.16 18.44 -13.33
C LYS A 224 12.88 19.26 -13.49
N ALA A 225 12.96 20.58 -13.24
CA ALA A 225 11.80 21.46 -13.20
C ALA A 225 11.06 21.54 -14.53
N GLU A 226 11.79 21.70 -15.65
CA GLU A 226 11.21 21.76 -16.99
C GLU A 226 10.48 20.47 -17.37
N THR A 227 11.09 19.32 -17.09
CA THR A 227 10.47 18.00 -17.40
C THR A 227 9.22 17.78 -16.55
N ALA A 228 9.25 18.13 -15.27
CA ALA A 228 8.08 18.03 -14.40
C ALA A 228 6.96 18.98 -14.83
N ALA A 229 7.30 20.21 -15.24
CA ALA A 229 6.33 21.19 -15.78
C ALA A 229 5.65 20.67 -17.05
N ASN A 230 6.42 20.08 -17.97
CA ASN A 230 5.90 19.51 -19.22
C ASN A 230 5.00 18.28 -18.99
N ALA A 231 5.24 17.55 -17.91
CA ALA A 231 4.41 16.40 -17.52
C ALA A 231 3.03 16.80 -16.95
N GLY A 232 2.79 18.08 -16.67
CA GLY A 232 1.50 18.59 -16.20
C GLY A 232 1.20 18.26 -14.73
N ARG A 233 -0.07 18.19 -14.38
CA ARG A 233 -0.59 17.85 -13.03
C ARG A 233 -0.20 18.85 -11.94
N LEU A 234 -0.02 20.12 -12.31
CA LEU A 234 0.41 21.21 -11.43
C LEU A 234 -0.66 22.32 -11.31
N PRO A 235 -1.86 22.02 -10.82
CA PRO A 235 -2.98 22.96 -10.80
C PRO A 235 -2.73 24.20 -9.93
N PHE A 236 -1.79 24.12 -8.99
CA PHE A 236 -1.47 25.22 -8.06
C PHE A 236 -0.17 25.94 -8.39
N GLY A 237 0.51 25.53 -9.47
CA GLY A 237 1.83 26.00 -9.84
C GLY A 237 2.94 25.07 -9.37
N MET A 238 4.17 25.45 -9.63
CA MET A 238 5.35 24.64 -9.39
C MET A 238 6.15 25.15 -8.19
N PRO A 239 6.74 24.25 -7.37
CA PRO A 239 7.71 24.64 -6.35
C PRO A 239 8.89 25.40 -6.98
N LYS A 240 9.58 26.20 -6.18
CA LYS A 240 10.70 27.01 -6.65
C LYS A 240 11.86 26.13 -7.13
N GLU A 241 12.35 26.42 -8.34
CA GLU A 241 13.58 25.83 -8.86
C GLU A 241 14.83 26.51 -8.29
N ASN A 242 15.91 25.75 -8.23
CA ASN A 242 17.25 26.23 -7.90
C ASN A 242 17.98 26.78 -9.13
N LYS A 243 19.24 27.22 -8.98
CA LYS A 243 20.07 27.74 -10.07
C LYS A 243 20.34 26.71 -11.18
N ASN A 244 20.23 25.42 -10.86
CA ASN A 244 20.42 24.31 -11.80
C ASN A 244 19.13 23.92 -12.51
N LYS A 245 18.06 24.69 -12.36
CA LYS A 245 16.71 24.37 -12.86
C LYS A 245 16.15 23.06 -12.32
N GLU A 246 16.43 22.78 -11.07
CA GLU A 246 15.96 21.61 -10.34
C GLU A 246 15.09 22.04 -9.16
N ILE A 247 14.09 21.24 -8.83
CA ILE A 247 13.29 21.39 -7.62
C ILE A 247 14.06 20.78 -6.46
N GLY A 248 14.34 21.56 -5.43
CA GLY A 248 15.13 21.13 -4.27
C GLY A 248 14.36 20.31 -3.24
N ASN A 249 13.01 20.32 -3.30
CA ASN A 249 12.14 19.48 -2.47
C ASN A 249 10.83 19.21 -3.22
N ALA A 250 10.57 17.95 -3.52
CA ALA A 250 9.46 17.52 -4.35
C ALA A 250 8.16 17.21 -3.58
N ASN A 251 8.07 17.48 -2.28
CA ASN A 251 6.87 17.18 -1.50
C ASN A 251 5.61 17.84 -2.10
N TYR A 252 5.71 19.08 -2.55
CA TYR A 252 4.59 19.80 -3.16
C TYR A 252 4.33 19.46 -4.62
N LEU A 253 5.23 18.76 -5.31
CA LEU A 253 4.92 18.08 -6.56
C LEU A 253 3.96 16.91 -6.29
N TRP A 254 4.28 16.04 -5.33
CA TRP A 254 3.43 14.93 -4.93
C TRP A 254 2.03 15.41 -4.51
N ILE A 255 1.96 16.40 -3.63
CA ILE A 255 0.69 16.97 -3.17
C ILE A 255 -0.16 17.48 -4.34
N SER A 256 0.46 18.17 -5.32
CA SER A 256 -0.22 18.67 -6.52
C SER A 256 -0.69 17.53 -7.43
N TYR A 257 0.15 16.50 -7.63
CA TYR A 257 -0.19 15.35 -8.45
C TYR A 257 -1.36 14.56 -7.89
N PHE A 258 -1.37 14.28 -6.59
CA PHE A 258 -2.48 13.55 -5.96
C PHE A 258 -3.80 14.29 -6.13
N TYR A 259 -3.79 15.61 -6.02
CA TYR A 259 -4.98 16.41 -6.28
C TYR A 259 -5.38 16.41 -7.77
N ALA A 260 -4.41 16.54 -8.67
CA ALA A 260 -4.65 16.60 -10.11
C ALA A 260 -5.21 15.29 -10.69
N TYR A 261 -4.83 14.16 -10.15
CA TYR A 261 -5.36 12.85 -10.58
C TYR A 261 -6.84 12.66 -10.24
N LEU A 262 -7.36 13.31 -9.19
CA LEU A 262 -8.74 13.13 -8.75
C LEU A 262 -9.75 13.67 -9.77
N ASN A 263 -10.80 12.89 -10.00
CA ASN A 263 -12.02 13.36 -10.67
C ASN A 263 -12.79 14.34 -9.77
N GLU A 264 -13.95 14.80 -10.25
CA GLU A 264 -14.72 15.89 -9.59
C GLU A 264 -15.26 15.53 -8.20
N THR A 265 -15.35 14.24 -7.84
CA THR A 265 -15.82 13.75 -6.54
C THR A 265 -14.80 12.85 -5.86
N GLY A 266 -13.60 12.77 -6.41
CA GLY A 266 -12.56 11.85 -5.96
C GLY A 266 -11.99 12.21 -4.59
N ARG A 267 -11.44 11.21 -3.90
CA ARG A 267 -10.78 11.32 -2.61
C ARG A 267 -9.32 10.90 -2.70
N ALA A 268 -8.43 11.63 -2.04
CA ALA A 268 -7.03 11.25 -1.87
C ALA A 268 -6.68 11.10 -0.40
N GLY A 269 -5.82 10.13 -0.08
CA GLY A 269 -5.22 9.97 1.23
C GLY A 269 -3.78 9.51 1.10
N PHE A 270 -2.85 10.22 1.73
CA PHE A 270 -1.43 9.94 1.56
C PHE A 270 -0.60 10.32 2.77
N VAL A 271 0.55 9.71 2.86
CA VAL A 271 1.56 10.03 3.88
C VAL A 271 2.45 11.15 3.37
N MET A 272 2.80 12.09 4.25
CA MET A 272 3.73 13.17 3.92
C MET A 272 4.64 13.50 5.12
N ALA A 273 5.85 13.97 4.83
CA ALA A 273 6.74 14.48 5.86
C ALA A 273 6.07 15.59 6.67
N SER A 274 6.22 15.61 8.00
CA SER A 274 5.62 16.65 8.85
C SER A 274 6.05 18.06 8.45
N SER A 275 7.28 18.22 7.93
CA SER A 275 7.80 19.52 7.46
C SER A 275 7.02 20.12 6.30
N ALA A 276 6.22 19.32 5.57
CA ALA A 276 5.39 19.86 4.49
C ALA A 276 4.25 20.74 4.99
N THR A 277 3.84 20.61 6.26
CA THR A 277 2.74 21.40 6.83
C THR A 277 3.11 22.85 7.12
N ASP A 278 4.39 23.16 7.29
CA ASP A 278 4.90 24.49 7.63
C ASP A 278 5.92 25.05 6.62
N SER A 279 6.14 24.39 5.49
CA SER A 279 6.98 24.87 4.39
C SER A 279 6.62 26.30 3.98
N GLN A 280 7.64 27.10 3.70
CA GLN A 280 7.51 28.52 3.33
C GLN A 280 7.77 28.76 1.83
N GLY A 281 7.66 30.01 1.37
CA GLY A 281 7.92 30.40 -0.01
C GLY A 281 6.89 29.82 -0.98
N SER A 282 7.32 29.34 -2.14
CA SER A 282 6.45 28.78 -3.17
C SER A 282 5.56 27.64 -2.68
N ASP A 283 6.06 26.81 -1.75
CA ASP A 283 5.30 25.71 -1.15
C ASP A 283 4.11 26.25 -0.35
N LYS A 284 4.31 27.35 0.39
CA LYS A 284 3.23 28.05 1.07
C LYS A 284 2.18 28.56 0.08
N ASP A 285 2.60 29.13 -1.04
CA ASP A 285 1.69 29.67 -2.05
C ASP A 285 0.85 28.55 -2.70
N ILE A 286 1.47 27.38 -2.97
CA ILE A 286 0.78 26.18 -3.46
C ILE A 286 -0.24 25.71 -2.42
N ARG A 287 0.17 25.61 -1.15
CA ARG A 287 -0.70 25.19 -0.05
C ARG A 287 -1.88 26.13 0.14
N GLU A 288 -1.67 27.44 0.03
CA GLU A 288 -2.74 28.43 0.13
C GLU A 288 -3.79 28.23 -0.98
N LYS A 289 -3.34 28.03 -2.23
CA LYS A 289 -4.25 27.76 -3.36
C LYS A 289 -5.01 26.45 -3.15
N LEU A 290 -4.34 25.41 -2.67
CA LEU A 290 -4.96 24.12 -2.36
C LEU A 290 -6.04 24.28 -1.27
N VAL A 291 -5.73 24.94 -0.18
CA VAL A 291 -6.70 25.15 0.92
C VAL A 291 -7.91 25.98 0.43
N LYS A 292 -7.70 26.98 -0.42
CA LYS A 292 -8.77 27.79 -1.01
C LYS A 292 -9.73 27.03 -1.92
N THR A 293 -9.36 25.82 -2.38
CA THR A 293 -10.31 24.97 -3.13
C THR A 293 -11.47 24.46 -2.25
N GLY A 294 -11.29 24.42 -0.94
CA GLY A 294 -12.25 23.80 -0.01
C GLY A 294 -12.19 22.27 0.01
N HIS A 295 -11.24 21.64 -0.67
CA HIS A 295 -11.16 20.19 -0.82
C HIS A 295 -10.21 19.50 0.17
N VAL A 296 -9.45 20.26 0.97
CA VAL A 296 -8.70 19.65 2.09
C VAL A 296 -9.68 19.23 3.16
N ASP A 297 -9.70 17.95 3.51
CA ASP A 297 -10.73 17.37 4.38
C ASP A 297 -10.21 17.07 5.79
N VAL A 298 -9.22 16.21 5.92
CA VAL A 298 -8.67 15.78 7.20
C VAL A 298 -7.15 15.85 7.16
N MET A 299 -6.56 16.21 8.30
CA MET A 299 -5.11 16.20 8.54
C MET A 299 -4.85 15.47 9.85
N ILE A 300 -4.01 14.42 9.84
CA ILE A 300 -3.63 13.68 11.05
C ILE A 300 -2.14 13.81 11.28
N SER A 301 -1.74 14.35 12.42
CA SER A 301 -0.34 14.37 12.85
C SER A 301 0.02 13.05 13.52
N VAL A 302 1.07 12.39 13.03
CA VAL A 302 1.54 11.08 13.47
C VAL A 302 2.90 11.22 14.17
N GLY A 303 3.09 10.53 15.29
CA GLY A 303 4.32 10.55 16.05
C GLY A 303 5.47 9.81 15.38
N ASN A 304 6.60 9.76 16.09
CA ASN A 304 7.78 9.02 15.66
C ASN A 304 7.55 7.50 15.69
N ASN A 305 8.47 6.76 15.06
CA ASN A 305 8.55 5.30 15.14
C ASN A 305 7.32 4.56 14.54
N PHE A 306 6.59 5.15 13.62
CA PHE A 306 5.59 4.43 12.84
C PHE A 306 6.20 3.70 11.63
N PHE A 307 7.40 4.08 11.18
CA PHE A 307 8.09 3.41 10.07
C PHE A 307 9.07 2.35 10.61
N TYR A 308 9.20 1.24 9.89
CA TYR A 308 10.06 0.12 10.30
C TYR A 308 11.54 0.47 10.41
N THR A 309 12.01 1.45 9.63
CA THR A 309 13.43 1.75 9.44
C THR A 309 13.84 3.18 9.77
N LYS A 310 12.87 4.06 10.01
CA LYS A 310 13.14 5.49 10.28
C LYS A 310 12.27 6.00 11.41
N SER A 311 12.89 6.71 12.37
CA SER A 311 12.17 7.43 13.40
C SER A 311 11.87 8.86 12.93
N LEU A 312 10.90 9.00 12.04
CA LEU A 312 10.46 10.29 11.50
C LEU A 312 8.97 10.49 11.80
N PRO A 313 8.57 11.68 12.30
CA PRO A 313 7.17 12.02 12.37
C PRO A 313 6.63 12.29 10.97
N CYS A 314 5.38 11.94 10.73
CA CYS A 314 4.70 12.22 9.47
C CYS A 314 3.31 12.80 9.71
N SER A 315 2.66 13.16 8.64
CA SER A 315 1.26 13.55 8.62
C SER A 315 0.51 12.79 7.54
N LEU A 316 -0.74 12.45 7.82
CA LEU A 316 -1.66 11.92 6.82
C LEU A 316 -2.53 13.08 6.32
N TRP A 317 -2.57 13.23 5.02
CA TRP A 317 -3.32 14.26 4.33
C TRP A 317 -4.48 13.62 3.58
N PHE A 318 -5.65 14.25 3.66
CA PHE A 318 -6.84 13.76 2.98
C PHE A 318 -7.50 14.88 2.18
N PHE A 319 -7.80 14.61 0.91
CA PHE A 319 -8.58 15.45 0.03
C PHE A 319 -9.92 14.80 -0.28
N ASP A 320 -10.97 15.60 -0.41
CA ASP A 320 -12.29 15.19 -0.85
C ASP A 320 -12.87 16.27 -1.77
N LYS A 321 -12.87 16.01 -3.10
CA LYS A 321 -13.48 16.94 -4.06
C LYS A 321 -15.02 16.89 -4.03
N GLY A 322 -15.59 15.79 -3.50
CA GLY A 322 -17.03 15.64 -3.25
C GLY A 322 -17.49 16.14 -1.90
N LYS A 323 -16.69 16.92 -1.20
CA LYS A 323 -16.95 17.44 0.14
C LYS A 323 -18.24 18.23 0.20
N LYS A 324 -19.07 18.00 1.23
CA LYS A 324 -20.33 18.72 1.45
C LYS A 324 -20.08 20.23 1.56
N GLU A 325 -21.03 21.03 1.06
CA GLU A 325 -20.90 22.49 1.02
C GLU A 325 -20.63 23.10 2.41
N GLU A 326 -21.32 22.61 3.45
CA GLU A 326 -21.16 23.05 4.83
C GLU A 326 -19.80 22.72 5.46
N LEU A 327 -18.98 21.89 4.80
CA LEU A 327 -17.64 21.50 5.24
C LEU A 327 -16.52 22.12 4.41
N LYS A 328 -16.79 22.78 3.29
CA LYS A 328 -15.79 23.27 2.37
C LYS A 328 -14.82 24.29 2.99
N ASP A 329 -15.29 25.08 3.96
CA ASP A 329 -14.48 26.05 4.70
C ASP A 329 -13.84 25.47 5.98
N LYS A 330 -13.94 24.17 6.19
CA LYS A 330 -13.46 23.47 7.40
C LYS A 330 -12.44 22.39 7.04
N VAL A 331 -11.45 22.24 7.89
CA VAL A 331 -10.49 21.14 7.86
C VAL A 331 -10.45 20.51 9.25
N LEU A 332 -10.58 19.19 9.33
CA LEU A 332 -10.42 18.46 10.58
C LEU A 332 -8.93 18.22 10.83
N PHE A 333 -8.40 18.71 11.94
CA PHE A 333 -7.05 18.39 12.42
C PHE A 333 -7.13 17.43 13.59
N ILE A 334 -6.41 16.31 13.50
CA ILE A 334 -6.30 15.30 14.56
C ILE A 334 -4.83 15.21 14.97
N ASP A 335 -4.55 15.47 16.25
CA ASP A 335 -3.24 15.24 16.83
C ASP A 335 -3.16 13.82 17.42
N ALA A 336 -2.62 12.89 16.65
CA ALA A 336 -2.44 11.50 17.07
C ALA A 336 -0.98 11.17 17.47
N ARG A 337 -0.13 12.21 17.68
CA ARG A 337 1.31 12.00 17.96
C ARG A 337 1.57 11.19 19.23
N ASN A 338 0.67 11.24 20.18
CA ASN A 338 0.76 10.51 21.45
C ASN A 338 -0.31 9.40 21.58
N TYR A 339 -1.02 9.09 20.50
CA TYR A 339 -2.07 8.08 20.47
C TYR A 339 -1.62 6.88 19.64
N TYR A 340 -1.04 5.89 20.27
CA TYR A 340 -0.50 4.69 19.64
C TYR A 340 -0.24 3.59 20.68
N THR A 341 0.05 2.39 20.19
CA THR A 341 0.56 1.26 20.99
C THR A 341 2.01 1.00 20.62
N VAL A 342 2.86 0.82 21.63
CA VAL A 342 4.27 0.46 21.44
C VAL A 342 4.36 -1.04 21.16
N VAL A 343 4.81 -1.41 19.95
CA VAL A 343 5.04 -2.82 19.57
C VAL A 343 6.41 -3.28 20.01
N ASP A 344 7.42 -2.45 19.76
CA ASP A 344 8.79 -2.65 20.22
C ASP A 344 9.51 -1.29 20.41
N ARG A 345 10.79 -1.32 20.79
CA ARG A 345 11.58 -0.09 21.04
C ARG A 345 11.62 0.89 19.87
N THR A 346 11.38 0.43 18.66
CA THR A 346 11.56 1.18 17.42
C THR A 346 10.29 1.26 16.60
N LEU A 347 9.21 0.62 17.05
CA LEU A 347 7.96 0.55 16.29
C LEU A 347 6.74 0.84 17.13
N ASN A 348 5.98 1.83 16.72
CA ASN A 348 4.64 2.16 17.18
C ASN A 348 3.61 1.81 16.09
N GLU A 349 2.42 1.44 16.51
CA GLU A 349 1.30 1.22 15.59
C GLU A 349 -0.03 1.63 16.21
N TRP A 350 -1.06 1.73 15.39
CA TRP A 350 -2.44 1.79 15.84
C TRP A 350 -3.04 0.39 15.85
N THR A 351 -3.60 -0.01 16.98
CA THR A 351 -4.44 -1.20 17.09
C THR A 351 -5.75 -1.00 16.31
N GLU A 352 -6.49 -2.08 16.06
CA GLU A 352 -7.80 -2.00 15.39
C GLU A 352 -8.78 -1.05 16.13
N TRP A 353 -8.76 -1.04 17.45
CA TRP A 353 -9.60 -0.14 18.25
C TRP A 353 -9.14 1.32 18.15
N GLN A 354 -7.83 1.57 18.12
CA GLN A 354 -7.30 2.91 17.94
C GLN A 354 -7.64 3.46 16.54
N LEU A 355 -7.55 2.62 15.50
CA LEU A 355 -7.98 2.98 14.14
C LEU A 355 -9.47 3.32 14.10
N LYS A 356 -10.33 2.51 14.72
CA LYS A 356 -11.76 2.75 14.81
C LYS A 356 -12.11 4.04 15.58
N ASN A 357 -11.38 4.34 16.66
CA ASN A 357 -11.57 5.58 17.41
C ASN A 357 -11.21 6.82 16.60
N LEU A 358 -10.09 6.80 15.88
CA LEU A 358 -9.69 7.90 15.00
C LEU A 358 -10.70 8.08 13.86
N ASN A 359 -11.16 6.97 13.28
CA ASN A 359 -12.16 7.00 12.22
C ASN A 359 -13.53 7.52 12.70
N ALA A 360 -13.92 7.21 13.94
CA ALA A 360 -15.14 7.72 14.56
C ALA A 360 -15.15 9.26 14.63
N ILE A 361 -14.01 9.89 14.88
CA ILE A 361 -13.88 11.36 14.88
C ILE A 361 -14.16 11.90 13.47
N VAL A 362 -13.64 11.23 12.43
CA VAL A 362 -13.87 11.62 11.03
C VAL A 362 -15.35 11.44 10.65
N TRP A 363 -15.99 10.36 11.03
CA TRP A 363 -17.42 10.15 10.80
C TRP A 363 -18.28 11.23 11.45
N LEU A 364 -18.00 11.59 12.70
CA LEU A 364 -18.71 12.66 13.39
C LEU A 364 -18.52 14.00 12.69
N TYR A 365 -17.30 14.32 12.25
CA TYR A 365 -17.00 15.51 11.47
C TYR A 365 -17.79 15.56 10.15
N ARG A 366 -17.87 14.43 9.43
CA ARG A 366 -18.63 14.30 8.18
C ARG A 366 -20.16 14.22 8.37
N GLY A 367 -20.61 14.12 9.63
CA GLY A 367 -22.04 13.96 9.96
C GLY A 367 -22.57 12.55 9.75
N GLU A 368 -21.71 11.54 9.67
CA GLU A 368 -22.03 10.13 9.45
C GLU A 368 -22.36 9.43 10.79
N LYS A 369 -23.41 9.92 11.45
CA LYS A 369 -23.81 9.49 12.81
C LYS A 369 -24.18 8.01 12.90
N ASP A 370 -24.71 7.43 11.84
CA ASP A 370 -25.11 6.01 11.82
C ASP A 370 -23.91 5.08 11.96
N LYS A 371 -22.78 5.40 11.30
CA LYS A 371 -21.53 4.65 11.43
C LYS A 371 -20.98 4.74 12.86
N TYR A 372 -21.00 5.94 13.44
CA TYR A 372 -20.61 6.13 14.84
C TYR A 372 -21.50 5.34 15.80
N THR A 373 -22.83 5.36 15.61
CA THR A 373 -23.77 4.60 16.43
C THR A 373 -23.54 3.09 16.31
N ALA A 374 -23.27 2.59 15.10
CA ALA A 374 -22.93 1.19 14.87
C ALA A 374 -21.64 0.78 15.63
N LEU A 375 -20.61 1.62 15.61
CA LEU A 375 -19.38 1.38 16.38
C LEU A 375 -19.64 1.34 17.90
N LEU A 376 -20.50 2.22 18.43
CA LEU A 376 -20.87 2.17 19.84
C LEU A 376 -21.61 0.87 20.21
N GLN A 377 -22.45 0.37 19.31
CA GLN A 377 -23.11 -0.94 19.51
C GLN A 377 -22.11 -2.09 19.51
N GLU A 378 -21.11 -2.06 18.60
CA GLU A 378 -20.02 -3.04 18.59
C GLU A 378 -19.25 -3.00 19.92
N TYR A 379 -18.88 -1.83 20.42
CA TYR A 379 -18.19 -1.69 21.70
C TYR A 379 -19.02 -2.24 22.87
N ARG A 380 -20.31 -1.92 22.91
CA ARG A 380 -21.21 -2.47 23.94
C ARG A 380 -21.26 -4.00 23.91
N LYS A 381 -21.31 -4.59 22.72
CA LYS A 381 -21.32 -6.05 22.55
C LYS A 381 -20.03 -6.68 23.08
N VAL A 382 -18.88 -6.12 22.75
CA VAL A 382 -17.57 -6.63 23.19
C VAL A 382 -17.43 -6.47 24.71
N LEU A 383 -17.76 -5.30 25.26
CA LEU A 383 -17.71 -5.05 26.70
C LEU A 383 -18.72 -5.95 27.46
N GLY A 384 -19.93 -6.15 26.93
CA GLY A 384 -20.90 -7.03 27.53
C GLY A 384 -20.54 -8.51 27.53
N GLN A 385 -19.60 -8.93 26.69
CA GLN A 385 -19.01 -10.27 26.71
C GLN A 385 -17.86 -10.39 27.72
N ALA A 386 -17.16 -9.29 28.00
CA ALA A 386 -16.01 -9.27 28.90
C ALA A 386 -16.38 -8.94 30.35
N ILE A 387 -17.31 -7.99 30.54
CA ILE A 387 -17.79 -7.52 31.85
C ILE A 387 -19.23 -7.06 31.68
N PRO A 388 -20.14 -7.30 32.63
CA PRO A 388 -21.48 -6.70 32.59
C PRO A 388 -21.37 -5.18 32.40
N PHE A 389 -22.15 -4.62 31.48
CA PHE A 389 -22.03 -3.21 31.06
C PHE A 389 -22.14 -2.21 32.23
N GLU A 390 -22.95 -2.51 33.25
CA GLU A 390 -23.11 -1.68 34.46
C GLU A 390 -21.85 -1.66 35.30
N GLU A 391 -21.13 -2.77 35.38
CA GLU A 391 -19.83 -2.88 36.08
C GLU A 391 -18.72 -2.13 35.35
N ALA A 392 -18.65 -2.23 34.01
CA ALA A 392 -17.73 -1.46 33.21
C ALA A 392 -18.00 0.06 33.29
N LEU A 393 -19.26 0.47 33.33
CA LEU A 393 -19.65 1.86 33.50
C LEU A 393 -19.30 2.40 34.89
N HIS A 394 -19.40 1.55 35.92
CA HIS A 394 -19.02 1.88 37.29
C HIS A 394 -17.52 2.08 37.42
N LEU A 395 -16.69 1.20 36.79
CA LEU A 395 -15.25 1.33 36.73
C LEU A 395 -14.81 2.61 36.01
N LEU A 396 -15.41 2.92 34.85
CA LEU A 396 -15.15 4.17 34.11
C LEU A 396 -15.52 5.43 34.92
N LYS A 397 -16.59 5.40 35.69
CA LYS A 397 -16.99 6.52 36.55
C LYS A 397 -16.14 6.68 37.81
N SER A 398 -15.47 5.62 38.24
CA SER A 398 -14.55 5.67 39.40
C SER A 398 -13.14 6.16 39.05
N GLU A 399 -12.79 6.20 37.77
CA GLU A 399 -11.50 6.69 37.28
C GLU A 399 -11.55 8.12 36.71
N LEU A 400 -12.74 8.71 36.60
CA LEU A 400 -12.96 10.13 36.26
C LEU A 400 -13.18 10.97 37.52
#